data_599351da6be68d93c6c968392201764b
#
_entry.id   599351da6be68d93c6c968392201764b
#
_cell.length_a   1.000
_cell.length_b   1.000
_cell.length_c   1.000
_cell.angle_alpha   90.00
_cell.angle_beta   90.00
_cell.angle_gamma   90.00
#
_symmetry.space_group_name_H-M   'P 1'
#
loop_
_entity.id
_entity.type
_entity.pdbx_description
1 polymer ?
#
loop_
_entity_poly.entity_id
_entity_poly.type
_entity_poly.pdbx_seq_one_letter_code
_entity_poly.pdbx_strand_id
1 'polypeptide(L)'
;MSDATPASLYFEDFQPGSRYSTRVRTITDEDHDAFCRVVGYRVPIFLDDAAARARGLPGRICPSHLIMSFTTAMTGDLFSESIIALRALENAQFLAMVRPGDTIRTEVEVVEKRPSKQADRGVVVFRDHVYNQHGTEVFRNDKIALVRRKPG
;
A
#
# COMPACT_ATOMS: atom_id res chain seq x y z
N MET A 1 -8.48 -5.20 -23.19
CA MET A 1 -8.97 -4.45 -22.02
C MET A 1 -8.23 -3.13 -21.97
N SER A 2 -8.96 -2.04 -22.01
CA SER A 2 -8.34 -0.72 -21.85
C SER A 2 -7.91 -0.56 -20.39
N ASP A 3 -6.62 -0.29 -20.16
CA ASP A 3 -6.10 0.20 -18.90
C ASP A 3 -6.58 1.65 -18.67
N ALA A 4 -7.89 1.82 -18.67
CA ALA A 4 -8.45 3.11 -18.27
C ALA A 4 -8.19 3.26 -16.77
N THR A 5 -7.35 4.20 -16.40
CA THR A 5 -7.20 4.61 -15.01
C THR A 5 -8.60 4.87 -14.46
N PRO A 6 -9.02 4.20 -13.39
CA PRO A 6 -10.34 4.46 -12.83
C PRO A 6 -10.48 5.94 -12.49
N ALA A 7 -11.68 6.48 -12.69
CA ALA A 7 -11.95 7.87 -12.31
C ALA A 7 -11.64 8.06 -10.83
N SER A 8 -10.94 9.15 -10.49
CA SER A 8 -10.59 9.46 -9.11
C SER A 8 -11.85 9.61 -8.25
N LEU A 9 -11.81 9.02 -7.06
CA LEU A 9 -12.85 9.18 -6.07
C LEU A 9 -12.55 10.40 -5.19
N TYR A 10 -13.60 11.06 -4.73
CA TYR A 10 -13.53 12.23 -3.87
C TYR A 10 -14.12 11.92 -2.49
N PHE A 11 -14.01 12.85 -1.56
CA PHE A 11 -14.46 12.66 -0.18
C PHE A 11 -15.90 12.13 -0.10
N GLU A 12 -16.80 12.65 -0.92
CA GLU A 12 -18.20 12.24 -0.93
C GLU A 12 -18.41 10.79 -1.37
N ASP A 13 -17.53 10.29 -2.24
CA ASP A 13 -17.64 8.93 -2.80
C ASP A 13 -17.26 7.85 -1.79
N PHE A 14 -16.36 8.18 -0.85
CA PHE A 14 -15.93 7.23 0.17
C PHE A 14 -16.98 7.09 1.26
N GLN A 15 -17.60 5.92 1.33
CA GLN A 15 -18.58 5.62 2.38
C GLN A 15 -18.00 4.63 3.38
N PRO A 16 -18.11 4.87 4.72
CA PRO A 16 -17.68 3.92 5.72
C PRO A 16 -18.26 2.52 5.47
N GLY A 17 -17.41 1.51 5.55
CA GLY A 17 -17.77 0.12 5.24
C GLY A 17 -17.56 -0.29 3.79
N SER A 18 -17.38 0.65 2.86
CA SER A 18 -17.06 0.33 1.47
C SER A 18 -15.65 -0.24 1.33
N ARG A 19 -15.46 -1.12 0.34
CA ARG A 19 -14.18 -1.75 0.03
C ARG A 19 -13.85 -1.60 -1.45
N TYR A 20 -12.58 -1.41 -1.74
CA TYR A 20 -12.04 -1.26 -3.09
C TYR A 20 -10.83 -2.16 -3.25
N SER A 21 -10.73 -2.86 -4.37
CA SER A 21 -9.55 -3.68 -4.68
C SER A 21 -8.64 -2.93 -5.65
N THR A 22 -7.34 -2.98 -5.39
CA THR A 22 -6.35 -2.46 -6.32
C THR A 22 -6.05 -3.46 -7.43
N ARG A 23 -5.35 -3.00 -8.47
CA ARG A 23 -4.66 -3.89 -9.39
C ARG A 23 -3.66 -4.77 -8.63
N VAL A 24 -3.27 -5.88 -9.22
CA VAL A 24 -2.22 -6.73 -8.66
C VAL A 24 -0.83 -6.23 -9.10
N ARG A 25 0.17 -6.48 -8.28
CA ARG A 25 1.56 -6.13 -8.60
C ARG A 25 2.49 -7.27 -8.21
N THR A 26 3.21 -7.82 -9.18
CA THR A 26 4.32 -8.75 -8.90
C THR A 26 5.56 -7.93 -8.54
N ILE A 27 6.16 -8.26 -7.40
CA ILE A 27 7.43 -7.67 -6.98
C ILE A 27 8.54 -8.48 -7.61
N THR A 28 9.13 -7.98 -8.68
CA THR A 28 10.23 -8.65 -9.37
C THR A 28 11.54 -8.53 -8.58
N ASP A 29 12.51 -9.40 -8.88
CA ASP A 29 13.87 -9.26 -8.34
C ASP A 29 14.45 -7.88 -8.66
N GLU A 30 14.20 -7.39 -9.87
CA GLU A 30 14.65 -6.07 -10.32
C GLU A 30 14.03 -4.94 -9.50
N ASP A 31 12.72 -5.01 -9.23
CA ASP A 31 12.03 -4.04 -8.37
C ASP A 31 12.64 -4.01 -6.96
N HIS A 32 12.88 -5.18 -6.41
CA HIS A 32 13.46 -5.34 -5.08
C HIS A 32 14.86 -4.75 -5.03
N ASP A 33 15.71 -5.09 -5.98
CA ASP A 33 17.09 -4.59 -6.05
C ASP A 33 17.12 -3.07 -6.24
N ALA A 34 16.27 -2.52 -7.10
CA ALA A 34 16.16 -1.10 -7.32
C ALA A 34 15.75 -0.35 -6.04
N PHE A 35 14.76 -0.87 -5.32
CA PHE A 35 14.31 -0.27 -4.06
C PHE A 35 15.43 -0.29 -3.03
N CYS A 36 16.08 -1.43 -2.82
CA CYS A 36 17.17 -1.56 -1.85
C CYS A 36 18.33 -0.62 -2.18
N ARG A 37 18.65 -0.46 -3.45
CA ARG A 37 19.71 0.44 -3.91
C ARG A 37 19.37 1.92 -3.66
N VAL A 38 18.15 2.33 -4.00
CA VAL A 38 17.70 3.72 -3.85
C VAL A 38 17.67 4.12 -2.37
N VAL A 39 17.17 3.24 -1.52
CA VAL A 39 17.07 3.49 -0.08
C VAL A 39 18.42 3.32 0.63
N GLY A 40 19.30 2.48 0.09
CA GLY A 40 20.62 2.24 0.66
C GLY A 40 20.64 1.16 1.74
N TYR A 41 19.80 0.12 1.59
CA TYR A 41 19.81 -1.01 2.52
C TYR A 41 21.15 -1.75 2.49
N ARG A 42 21.65 -2.07 3.70
CA ARG A 42 22.88 -2.86 3.91
C ARG A 42 22.63 -4.13 4.71
N VAL A 43 21.39 -4.44 5.00
CA VAL A 43 21.00 -5.61 5.80
C VAL A 43 21.03 -6.86 4.91
N PRO A 44 21.89 -7.85 5.22
CA PRO A 44 22.14 -8.96 4.30
C PRO A 44 20.93 -9.79 3.92
N ILE A 45 19.95 -9.94 4.81
CA ILE A 45 18.73 -10.74 4.53
C ILE A 45 17.88 -10.16 3.40
N PHE A 46 18.05 -8.88 3.07
CA PHE A 46 17.36 -8.24 1.95
C PHE A 46 18.19 -8.30 0.66
N LEU A 47 19.47 -8.56 0.73
CA LEU A 47 20.41 -8.36 -0.38
C LEU A 47 20.94 -9.67 -0.97
N ASP A 48 20.96 -10.75 -0.18
CA ASP A 48 21.61 -11.99 -0.57
C ASP A 48 20.84 -13.22 -0.05
N ASP A 49 20.50 -14.11 -0.97
CA ASP A 49 19.78 -15.35 -0.66
C ASP A 49 20.58 -16.25 0.30
N ALA A 50 21.88 -16.38 0.09
CA ALA A 50 22.71 -17.24 0.93
C ALA A 50 22.77 -16.72 2.37
N ALA A 51 22.90 -15.40 2.55
CA ALA A 51 22.89 -14.76 3.85
C ALA A 51 21.53 -14.93 4.57
N ALA A 52 20.44 -14.85 3.82
CA ALA A 52 19.10 -15.08 4.35
C ALA A 52 18.91 -16.54 4.78
N ARG A 53 19.34 -17.49 3.97
CA ARG A 53 19.26 -18.93 4.28
C ARG A 53 20.09 -19.29 5.50
N ALA A 54 21.27 -18.68 5.66
CA ALA A 54 22.10 -18.87 6.84
C ALA A 54 21.42 -18.45 8.15
N ARG A 55 20.37 -17.63 8.05
CA ARG A 55 19.54 -17.18 9.19
C ARG A 55 18.18 -17.92 9.27
N GLY A 56 18.03 -19.03 8.55
CA GLY A 56 16.81 -19.85 8.59
C GLY A 56 15.67 -19.35 7.73
N LEU A 57 15.91 -18.37 6.86
CA LEU A 57 14.91 -17.88 5.91
C LEU A 57 14.99 -18.67 4.59
N PRO A 58 13.89 -18.75 3.82
CA PRO A 58 13.89 -19.50 2.56
C PRO A 58 14.71 -18.85 1.43
N GLY A 59 15.11 -17.62 1.62
CA GLY A 59 15.88 -16.77 0.72
C GLY A 59 15.68 -15.33 1.16
N ARG A 60 16.18 -14.38 0.38
CA ARG A 60 16.03 -12.97 0.73
C ARG A 60 14.55 -12.58 0.78
N ILE A 61 14.23 -11.67 1.69
CA ILE A 61 12.87 -11.17 1.92
C ILE A 61 12.80 -9.70 1.54
N CYS A 62 11.59 -9.23 1.23
CA CYS A 62 11.35 -7.83 0.94
C CYS A 62 11.41 -7.01 2.23
N PRO A 63 12.09 -5.86 2.23
CA PRO A 63 11.99 -4.93 3.35
C PRO A 63 10.55 -4.47 3.56
N SER A 64 10.19 -4.23 4.82
CA SER A 64 8.84 -3.80 5.19
C SER A 64 8.38 -2.55 4.43
N HIS A 65 9.25 -1.56 4.30
CA HIS A 65 8.93 -0.31 3.62
C HIS A 65 8.78 -0.45 2.10
N LEU A 66 9.36 -1.49 1.49
CA LEU A 66 9.08 -1.82 0.09
C LEU A 66 7.60 -2.17 -0.08
N ILE A 67 7.07 -3.02 0.78
CA ILE A 67 5.65 -3.44 0.75
C ILE A 67 4.75 -2.24 0.95
N MET A 68 5.05 -1.39 1.93
CA MET A 68 4.30 -0.16 2.20
C MET A 68 4.32 0.78 1.00
N SER A 69 5.46 0.97 0.37
CA SER A 69 5.60 1.86 -0.78
C SER A 69 4.81 1.37 -1.98
N PHE A 70 4.89 0.09 -2.29
CA PHE A 70 4.14 -0.50 -3.41
C PHE A 70 2.63 -0.44 -3.17
N THR A 71 2.19 -0.78 -1.97
CA THR A 71 0.77 -0.69 -1.58
C THR A 71 0.27 0.74 -1.68
N THR A 72 1.00 1.69 -1.15
CA THR A 72 0.61 3.11 -1.19
C THR A 72 0.50 3.60 -2.63
N ALA A 73 1.42 3.19 -3.50
CA ALA A 73 1.36 3.55 -4.92
C ALA A 73 0.12 2.98 -5.61
N MET A 74 -0.21 1.72 -5.35
CA MET A 74 -1.39 1.07 -5.94
C MET A 74 -2.71 1.67 -5.44
N THR A 75 -2.80 1.96 -4.14
CA THR A 75 -4.01 2.59 -3.58
C THR A 75 -4.19 4.03 -4.06
N GLY A 76 -3.11 4.67 -4.45
CA GLY A 76 -3.13 6.02 -5.03
C GLY A 76 -4.02 6.16 -6.25
N ASP A 77 -4.25 5.08 -7.00
CA ASP A 77 -5.13 5.10 -8.16
C ASP A 77 -6.58 5.48 -7.79
N LEU A 78 -7.00 5.21 -6.55
CA LEU A 78 -8.37 5.51 -6.10
C LEU A 78 -8.63 7.00 -5.93
N PHE A 79 -7.62 7.78 -5.59
CA PHE A 79 -7.77 9.20 -5.24
C PHE A 79 -6.67 10.07 -5.86
N SER A 80 -6.24 9.73 -7.08
CA SER A 80 -5.15 10.41 -7.77
C SER A 80 -5.34 11.93 -7.92
N GLU A 81 -6.60 12.36 -8.11
CA GLU A 81 -6.94 13.77 -8.26
C GLU A 81 -7.40 14.43 -6.95
N SER A 82 -7.74 13.62 -5.95
CA SER A 82 -8.38 14.11 -4.73
C SER A 82 -7.49 14.07 -3.49
N ILE A 83 -6.42 13.29 -3.50
CA ILE A 83 -5.51 13.22 -2.34
C ILE A 83 -4.80 14.58 -2.16
N ILE A 84 -4.83 15.09 -0.94
CA ILE A 84 -4.10 16.30 -0.57
C ILE A 84 -2.86 15.92 0.23
N ALA A 85 -3.04 15.05 1.21
CA ALA A 85 -1.94 14.60 2.08
C ALA A 85 -2.26 13.29 2.76
N LEU A 86 -1.25 12.46 2.94
CA LEU A 86 -1.27 11.37 3.90
C LEU A 86 -0.77 11.94 5.22
N ARG A 87 -1.64 12.01 6.23
CA ARG A 87 -1.33 12.68 7.50
C ARG A 87 -0.71 11.76 8.53
N ALA A 88 -1.12 10.49 8.54
CA ALA A 88 -0.62 9.52 9.50
C ALA A 88 -0.79 8.10 8.99
N LEU A 89 0.08 7.23 9.46
CA LEU A 89 -0.04 5.78 9.38
C LEU A 89 -0.16 5.25 10.80
N GLU A 90 -1.16 4.43 11.04
CA GLU A 90 -1.43 3.85 12.36
C GLU A 90 -1.62 2.34 12.24
N ASN A 91 -1.34 1.62 13.34
CA ASN A 91 -1.60 0.19 13.45
C ASN A 91 -0.96 -0.65 12.34
N ALA A 92 0.23 -0.26 11.88
CA ALA A 92 0.96 -1.01 10.86
C ALA A 92 1.40 -2.37 11.42
N GLN A 93 1.04 -3.46 10.73
CA GLN A 93 1.37 -4.83 11.13
C GLN A 93 1.88 -5.60 9.92
N PHE A 94 3.06 -6.18 10.05
CA PHE A 94 3.64 -7.07 9.05
C PHE A 94 3.33 -8.50 9.49
N LEU A 95 2.36 -9.12 8.82
CA LEU A 95 1.73 -10.37 9.27
C LEU A 95 2.41 -11.62 8.71
N ALA A 96 3.05 -11.50 7.55
CA ALA A 96 3.78 -12.58 6.91
C ALA A 96 4.89 -12.04 6.02
N MET A 97 5.90 -12.86 5.76
CA MET A 97 6.99 -12.50 4.85
C MET A 97 6.50 -12.33 3.43
N VAL A 98 7.06 -11.34 2.74
CA VAL A 98 6.95 -11.17 1.29
C VAL A 98 8.34 -11.32 0.69
N ARG A 99 8.42 -12.04 -0.41
CA ARG A 99 9.67 -12.31 -1.11
C ARG A 99 9.63 -11.75 -2.53
N PRO A 100 10.79 -11.45 -3.13
CA PRO A 100 10.83 -11.18 -4.57
C PRO A 100 10.17 -12.34 -5.34
N GLY A 101 9.33 -12.01 -6.30
CA GLY A 101 8.51 -12.96 -7.04
C GLY A 101 7.07 -13.06 -6.55
N ASP A 102 6.78 -12.63 -5.34
CA ASP A 102 5.41 -12.59 -4.85
C ASP A 102 4.57 -11.53 -5.57
N THR A 103 3.29 -11.82 -5.71
CA THR A 103 2.31 -10.90 -6.28
C THR A 103 1.40 -10.42 -5.15
N ILE A 104 1.28 -9.11 -5.00
CA ILE A 104 0.46 -8.51 -3.98
C ILE A 104 -0.72 -7.73 -4.59
N ARG A 105 -1.79 -7.64 -3.85
CA ARG A 105 -2.93 -6.77 -4.09
C ARG A 105 -3.38 -6.17 -2.77
N THR A 106 -4.02 -5.03 -2.83
CA THR A 106 -4.56 -4.39 -1.63
C THR A 106 -6.07 -4.29 -1.73
N GLU A 107 -6.73 -4.63 -0.64
CA GLU A 107 -8.14 -4.35 -0.43
C GLU A 107 -8.22 -3.17 0.55
N VAL A 108 -8.80 -2.07 0.08
CA VAL A 108 -8.91 -0.82 0.85
C VAL A 108 -10.29 -0.74 1.45
N GLU A 109 -10.36 -0.69 2.78
CA GLU A 109 -11.60 -0.50 3.52
C GLU A 109 -11.70 0.96 3.97
N VAL A 110 -12.84 1.58 3.74
CA VAL A 110 -13.15 2.89 4.31
C VAL A 110 -13.65 2.67 5.73
N VAL A 111 -12.87 3.09 6.71
CA VAL A 111 -13.18 2.87 8.14
C VAL A 111 -14.06 3.99 8.67
N GLU A 112 -13.66 5.23 8.38
CA GLU A 112 -14.27 6.41 8.96
C GLU A 112 -14.01 7.61 8.05
N LYS A 113 -14.90 8.58 8.10
CA LYS A 113 -14.63 9.88 7.53
C LYS A 113 -15.11 11.00 8.45
N ARG A 114 -14.38 12.10 8.44
CA ARG A 114 -14.63 13.25 9.30
C ARG A 114 -14.55 14.54 8.50
N PRO A 115 -15.37 15.55 8.84
CA PRO A 115 -15.22 16.86 8.24
C PRO A 115 -13.89 17.49 8.64
N SER A 116 -13.38 18.37 7.81
CA SER A 116 -12.23 19.23 8.11
C SER A 116 -12.71 20.64 8.43
N LYS A 117 -11.85 21.43 9.05
CA LYS A 117 -12.10 22.87 9.27
C LYS A 117 -12.24 23.63 7.94
N GLN A 118 -11.61 23.13 6.88
CA GLN A 118 -11.73 23.70 5.54
C GLN A 118 -12.85 22.98 4.78
N ALA A 119 -13.74 23.77 4.16
CA ALA A 119 -14.95 23.25 3.54
C ALA A 119 -14.70 22.42 2.27
N ASP A 120 -13.55 22.59 1.60
CA ASP A 120 -13.21 21.95 0.33
C ASP A 120 -12.59 20.56 0.49
N ARG A 121 -12.47 20.04 1.72
CA ARG A 121 -11.79 18.79 2.03
C ARG A 121 -12.35 18.11 3.27
N GLY A 122 -11.99 16.86 3.46
CA GLY A 122 -12.29 16.11 4.66
C GLY A 122 -11.23 15.06 4.94
N VAL A 123 -11.32 14.43 6.10
CA VAL A 123 -10.43 13.37 6.54
C VAL A 123 -11.10 12.03 6.28
N VAL A 124 -10.39 11.12 5.62
CA VAL A 124 -10.84 9.74 5.42
C VAL A 124 -9.80 8.81 6.06
N VAL A 125 -10.28 7.87 6.86
CA VAL A 125 -9.45 6.81 7.42
C VAL A 125 -9.67 5.56 6.60
N PHE A 126 -8.62 5.09 5.95
CA PHE A 126 -8.61 3.85 5.17
C PHE A 126 -7.85 2.78 5.94
N ARG A 127 -8.32 1.55 5.84
CA ARG A 127 -7.56 0.38 6.27
C ARG A 127 -7.15 -0.43 5.06
N ASP A 128 -5.84 -0.55 4.85
CA ASP A 128 -5.29 -1.36 3.79
C ASP A 128 -5.08 -2.78 4.29
N HIS A 129 -5.61 -3.75 3.56
CA HIS A 129 -5.36 -5.17 3.74
C HIS A 129 -4.59 -5.66 2.51
N VAL A 130 -3.34 -6.04 2.70
CA VAL A 130 -2.47 -6.49 1.60
C VAL A 130 -2.36 -8.00 1.61
N TYR A 131 -2.66 -8.62 0.47
CA TYR A 131 -2.66 -10.07 0.29
C TYR A 131 -1.63 -10.49 -0.75
N ASN A 132 -1.00 -11.64 -0.54
CA ASN A 132 -0.16 -12.26 -1.54
C ASN A 132 -0.99 -13.11 -2.53
N GLN A 133 -0.33 -13.79 -3.47
CA GLN A 133 -0.96 -14.64 -4.48
C GLN A 133 -1.72 -15.86 -3.89
N HIS A 134 -1.45 -16.21 -2.65
CA HIS A 134 -2.13 -17.31 -1.95
C HIS A 134 -3.33 -16.84 -1.11
N GLY A 135 -3.64 -15.56 -1.15
CA GLY A 135 -4.71 -14.98 -0.32
C GLY A 135 -4.32 -14.80 1.15
N THR A 136 -3.04 -14.95 1.49
CA THR A 136 -2.54 -14.68 2.83
C THR A 136 -2.39 -13.18 3.03
N GLU A 137 -2.96 -12.66 4.12
CA GLU A 137 -2.77 -11.25 4.49
C GLU A 137 -1.34 -11.06 5.01
N VAL A 138 -0.56 -10.24 4.31
CA VAL A 138 0.86 -10.05 4.60
C VAL A 138 1.15 -8.75 5.31
N PHE A 139 0.28 -7.75 5.12
CA PHE A 139 0.44 -6.44 5.73
C PHE A 139 -0.91 -5.76 5.93
N ARG A 140 -1.02 -4.97 6.96
CA ARG A 140 -2.20 -4.17 7.27
C ARG A 140 -1.79 -2.85 7.90
N ASN A 141 -2.43 -1.77 7.54
CA ASN A 141 -2.28 -0.51 8.26
C ASN A 141 -3.51 0.39 8.08
N ASP A 142 -3.63 1.37 8.96
CA ASP A 142 -4.60 2.44 8.82
C ASP A 142 -3.91 3.69 8.29
N LYS A 143 -4.51 4.31 7.28
CA LYS A 143 -4.04 5.57 6.69
C LYS A 143 -5.04 6.68 7.01
N ILE A 144 -4.55 7.77 7.57
CA ILE A 144 -5.34 8.96 7.80
C ILE A 144 -4.99 9.95 6.69
N ALA A 145 -5.92 10.17 5.77
CA ALA A 145 -5.71 10.96 4.56
C ALA A 145 -6.61 12.20 4.53
N LEU A 146 -6.07 13.27 4.00
CA LEU A 146 -6.83 14.48 3.69
C LEU A 146 -7.22 14.44 2.22
N VAL A 147 -8.51 14.46 1.95
CA VAL A 147 -9.09 14.21 0.61
C VAL A 147 -9.97 15.37 0.21
N ARG A 148 -9.85 15.80 -1.05
CA ARG A 148 -10.69 16.88 -1.61
C ARG A 148 -12.13 16.45 -1.73
N ARG A 149 -13.02 17.42 -1.57
CA ARG A 149 -14.43 17.29 -1.99
C ARG A 149 -14.54 17.51 -3.49
N LYS A 150 -15.63 17.01 -4.06
CA LYS A 150 -15.92 17.25 -5.47
C LYS A 150 -15.97 18.75 -5.73
N PRO A 151 -15.41 19.20 -6.89
CA PRO A 151 -15.56 20.59 -7.30
C PRO A 151 -17.04 20.95 -7.39
N GLY A 152 -17.38 22.11 -6.84
CA GLY A 152 -18.75 22.64 -6.90
C GLY A 152 -19.12 23.16 -8.27
#